data_184b96e7d5570f2385c4c339f791c852
#
_entry.id   184b96e7d5570f2385c4c339f791c852
#
_cell.length_a   1.000
_cell.length_b   1.000
_cell.length_c   1.000
_cell.angle_alpha   90.00
_cell.angle_beta   90.00
_cell.angle_gamma   90.00
#
_symmetry.space_group_name_H-M   'P 1'
#
loop_
_entity.id
_entity.type
_entity.pdbx_description
1 polymer ?
#
loop_
_entity_poly.entity_id
_entity_poly.type
_entity_poly.pdbx_seq_one_letter_code
_entity_poly.pdbx_strand_id
1 'polypeptide(L)'
;MLLKGRNVFSGYWDARNRTAVPDRTQEGWFATGDLGALDDEGYLSITGRKKDLLITSGGKNLAPAPLEDWLRAHPLVSQCLVVGDNRPYIGALLTLEPDGLAHWQQMHKKRHLSTKELCEDEDLLRNLQQAVDEANKLVSRAESIRRFVVLPKDFTEESGHLTPSLKLKRAAIIRDFGKEIEQLYPRG
;
A
#
# COMPACT_ATOMS: atom_id res chain seq x y z
N MET A 1 -19.09 -0.18 1.13
CA MET A 1 -20.04 -0.22 0.00
C MET A 1 -20.99 -1.40 0.15
N LEU A 2 -22.27 -1.21 -0.11
CA LEU A 2 -23.29 -2.26 -0.11
C LEU A 2 -23.85 -2.41 -1.52
N LEU A 3 -24.06 -3.64 -1.97
CA LEU A 3 -24.63 -3.96 -3.26
C LEU A 3 -25.92 -4.77 -3.12
N LYS A 4 -26.92 -4.48 -3.97
CA LYS A 4 -28.15 -5.25 -4.06
C LYS A 4 -28.56 -5.36 -5.51
N GLY A 5 -28.90 -6.54 -5.98
CA GLY A 5 -29.34 -6.78 -7.36
C GLY A 5 -29.17 -8.22 -7.79
N ARG A 6 -29.64 -8.53 -8.98
CA ARG A 6 -29.54 -9.89 -9.57
C ARG A 6 -28.11 -10.27 -9.98
N ASN A 7 -27.25 -9.29 -10.16
CA ASN A 7 -25.84 -9.45 -10.49
C ASN A 7 -24.95 -9.79 -9.28
N VAL A 8 -25.51 -9.73 -8.05
CA VAL A 8 -24.76 -10.12 -6.85
C VAL A 8 -24.80 -11.62 -6.73
N PHE A 9 -23.63 -12.26 -6.55
CA PHE A 9 -23.49 -13.71 -6.42
C PHE A 9 -24.36 -14.29 -5.28
N SER A 10 -24.70 -15.58 -5.36
CA SER A 10 -25.63 -16.22 -4.41
C SER A 10 -25.04 -16.46 -3.02
N GLY A 11 -23.71 -16.55 -2.90
CA GLY A 11 -23.00 -16.79 -1.64
C GLY A 11 -21.65 -17.45 -1.85
N TYR A 12 -20.91 -17.64 -0.75
CA TYR A 12 -19.64 -18.36 -0.76
C TYR A 12 -19.88 -19.87 -0.71
N TRP A 13 -19.10 -20.63 -1.48
CA TRP A 13 -19.18 -22.09 -1.48
C TRP A 13 -18.63 -22.67 -0.18
N ASP A 14 -19.48 -23.39 0.55
CA ASP A 14 -19.08 -24.20 1.69
C ASP A 14 -18.83 -25.65 1.23
N ALA A 15 -17.57 -26.04 1.17
CA ALA A 15 -17.17 -27.37 0.72
C ALA A 15 -17.63 -28.50 1.67
N ARG A 16 -17.84 -28.21 2.98
CA ARG A 16 -18.27 -29.21 3.96
C ARG A 16 -19.75 -29.56 3.76
N ASN A 17 -20.56 -28.52 3.60
CA ASN A 17 -22.02 -28.68 3.42
C ASN A 17 -22.44 -28.78 1.95
N ARG A 18 -21.50 -28.64 1.00
CA ARG A 18 -21.69 -28.68 -0.45
C ARG A 18 -22.81 -27.74 -0.91
N THR A 19 -22.85 -26.54 -0.38
CA THR A 19 -23.86 -25.52 -0.67
C THR A 19 -23.26 -24.12 -0.70
N ALA A 20 -23.94 -23.18 -1.35
CA ALA A 20 -23.60 -21.77 -1.27
C ALA A 20 -24.21 -21.17 -0.01
N VAL A 21 -23.38 -20.60 0.85
CA VAL A 21 -23.81 -19.87 2.04
C VAL A 21 -24.00 -18.40 1.67
N PRO A 22 -25.24 -17.87 1.73
CA PRO A 22 -25.49 -16.48 1.43
C PRO A 22 -24.75 -15.56 2.40
N ASP A 23 -24.05 -14.56 1.86
CA ASP A 23 -23.41 -13.50 2.64
C ASP A 23 -24.14 -12.18 2.36
N ARG A 24 -25.34 -12.07 2.96
CA ARG A 24 -26.23 -10.91 2.79
C ARG A 24 -26.88 -10.54 4.11
N THR A 25 -27.19 -9.25 4.26
CA THR A 25 -28.03 -8.79 5.36
C THR A 25 -29.46 -9.34 5.22
N GLN A 26 -30.26 -9.23 6.29
CA GLN A 26 -31.69 -9.63 6.27
C GLN A 26 -32.48 -8.91 5.16
N GLU A 27 -32.04 -7.69 4.77
CA GLU A 27 -32.65 -6.91 3.69
C GLU A 27 -32.12 -7.27 2.29
N GLY A 28 -31.21 -8.24 2.19
CA GLY A 28 -30.66 -8.74 0.93
C GLY A 28 -29.50 -7.91 0.37
N TRP A 29 -28.86 -7.04 1.16
CA TRP A 29 -27.66 -6.32 0.78
C TRP A 29 -26.41 -7.16 0.99
N PHE A 30 -25.47 -7.08 0.03
CA PHE A 30 -24.14 -7.67 0.15
C PHE A 30 -23.13 -6.59 0.56
N ALA A 31 -22.38 -6.87 1.64
CA ALA A 31 -21.30 -5.99 2.09
C ALA A 31 -19.99 -6.37 1.38
N THR A 32 -19.54 -5.54 0.43
CA THR A 32 -18.33 -5.83 -0.37
C THR A 32 -17.04 -5.78 0.44
N GLY A 33 -17.05 -5.07 1.57
CA GLY A 33 -15.86 -4.74 2.33
C GLY A 33 -15.05 -3.59 1.70
N ASP A 34 -15.46 -3.09 0.54
CA ASP A 34 -14.81 -1.97 -0.13
C ASP A 34 -15.37 -0.62 0.35
N LEU A 35 -14.53 0.39 0.35
CA LEU A 35 -14.86 1.79 0.55
C LEU A 35 -14.95 2.47 -0.80
N GLY A 36 -15.81 3.45 -0.93
CA GLY A 36 -15.95 4.21 -2.16
C GLY A 36 -16.67 5.54 -1.91
N ALA A 37 -16.51 6.44 -2.84
CA ALA A 37 -17.19 7.72 -2.90
C ALA A 37 -17.97 7.84 -4.20
N LEU A 38 -19.13 8.50 -4.14
CA LEU A 38 -19.88 8.92 -5.31
C LEU A 38 -19.52 10.39 -5.59
N ASP A 39 -19.26 10.72 -6.83
CA ASP A 39 -19.14 12.11 -7.25
C ASP A 39 -20.53 12.74 -7.48
N ASP A 40 -20.54 14.03 -7.83
CA ASP A 40 -21.77 14.79 -8.07
C ASP A 40 -22.54 14.30 -9.29
N GLU A 41 -21.88 13.59 -10.21
CA GLU A 41 -22.48 12.98 -11.41
C GLU A 41 -22.98 11.55 -11.15
N GLY A 42 -22.71 10.99 -9.96
CA GLY A 42 -23.13 9.65 -9.52
C GLY A 42 -22.18 8.53 -9.92
N TYR A 43 -20.95 8.83 -10.38
CA TYR A 43 -19.94 7.82 -10.61
C TYR A 43 -19.31 7.34 -9.29
N LEU A 44 -19.14 6.03 -9.18
CA LEU A 44 -18.56 5.40 -8.02
C LEU A 44 -17.05 5.20 -8.22
N SER A 45 -16.27 5.82 -7.34
CA SER A 45 -14.83 5.56 -7.21
C SER A 45 -14.54 4.68 -6.01
N ILE A 46 -13.78 3.59 -6.18
CA ILE A 46 -13.33 2.74 -5.09
C ILE A 46 -12.08 3.38 -4.47
N THR A 47 -12.16 3.71 -3.19
CA THR A 47 -11.08 4.42 -2.46
C THR A 47 -10.25 3.50 -1.58
N GLY A 48 -10.67 2.24 -1.38
CA GLY A 48 -9.91 1.26 -0.59
C GLY A 48 -10.77 0.13 -0.05
N ARG A 49 -10.21 -0.63 0.90
CA ARG A 49 -10.91 -1.68 1.62
C ARG A 49 -11.03 -1.36 3.10
N LYS A 50 -12.18 -1.66 3.69
CA LYS A 50 -12.44 -1.43 5.12
C LYS A 50 -11.42 -2.13 6.02
N LYS A 51 -11.03 -3.36 5.68
CA LYS A 51 -10.04 -4.15 6.43
C LYS A 51 -8.59 -3.70 6.28
N ASP A 52 -8.32 -2.91 5.24
CA ASP A 52 -6.98 -2.41 4.94
C ASP A 52 -6.78 -0.96 5.47
N LEU A 53 -7.81 -0.38 6.09
CA LEU A 53 -7.67 0.91 6.77
C LEU A 53 -6.63 0.83 7.87
N LEU A 54 -5.72 1.79 7.86
CA LEU A 54 -4.78 2.03 8.96
C LEU A 54 -5.42 3.00 9.95
N ILE A 55 -5.34 2.67 11.24
CA ILE A 55 -5.83 3.52 12.31
C ILE A 55 -4.62 3.95 13.14
N THR A 56 -4.21 5.21 13.03
CA THR A 56 -3.10 5.74 13.82
C THR A 56 -3.44 5.76 15.32
N SER A 57 -2.43 5.83 16.19
CA SER A 57 -2.64 5.98 17.64
C SER A 57 -3.44 7.25 18.01
N GLY A 58 -3.48 8.24 17.13
CA GLY A 58 -4.33 9.43 17.25
C GLY A 58 -5.77 9.25 16.74
N GLY A 59 -6.18 8.01 16.35
CA GLY A 59 -7.53 7.70 15.90
C GLY A 59 -7.85 8.16 14.47
N LYS A 60 -6.85 8.50 13.66
CA LYS A 60 -7.06 8.84 12.24
C LYS A 60 -7.11 7.60 11.39
N ASN A 61 -8.13 7.51 10.54
CA ASN A 61 -8.30 6.45 9.56
C ASN A 61 -7.67 6.88 8.23
N LEU A 62 -6.83 6.04 7.65
CA LEU A 62 -6.22 6.22 6.35
C LEU A 62 -6.45 4.99 5.48
N ALA A 63 -6.94 5.18 4.26
CA ALA A 63 -6.86 4.18 3.20
C ALA A 63 -5.46 4.26 2.56
N PRO A 64 -4.61 3.22 2.66
CA PRO A 64 -3.23 3.30 2.18
C PRO A 64 -3.12 3.30 0.64
N ALA A 65 -4.10 2.71 -0.06
CA ALA A 65 -4.04 2.48 -1.50
C ALA A 65 -3.78 3.75 -2.33
N PRO A 66 -4.40 4.92 -2.09
CA PRO A 66 -4.11 6.11 -2.88
C PRO A 66 -2.64 6.56 -2.82
N LEU A 67 -2.02 6.49 -1.64
CA LEU A 67 -0.60 6.82 -1.48
C LEU A 67 0.30 5.77 -2.12
N GLU A 68 -0.02 4.49 -1.96
CA GLU A 68 0.73 3.38 -2.55
C GLU A 68 0.68 3.40 -4.07
N ASP A 69 -0.48 3.63 -4.65
CA ASP A 69 -0.68 3.70 -6.11
C ASP A 69 0.06 4.89 -6.72
N TRP A 70 0.01 6.06 -6.06
CA TRP A 70 0.75 7.23 -6.50
C TRP A 70 2.26 6.99 -6.49
N LEU A 71 2.79 6.43 -5.41
CA LEU A 71 4.23 6.16 -5.29
C LEU A 71 4.69 5.08 -6.27
N ARG A 72 3.88 4.04 -6.53
CA ARG A 72 4.19 3.03 -7.56
C ARG A 72 4.17 3.57 -8.99
N ALA A 73 3.52 4.69 -9.23
CA ALA A 73 3.59 5.36 -10.53
C ALA A 73 4.92 6.10 -10.76
N HIS A 74 5.74 6.28 -9.71
CA HIS A 74 7.04 6.93 -9.84
C HIS A 74 8.08 5.97 -10.44
N PRO A 75 8.89 6.40 -11.44
CA PRO A 75 9.81 5.52 -12.18
C PRO A 75 10.84 4.77 -11.34
N LEU A 76 11.18 5.27 -10.16
CA LEU A 76 12.15 4.63 -9.25
C LEU A 76 11.51 3.66 -8.25
N VAL A 77 10.18 3.57 -8.19
CA VAL A 77 9.48 2.76 -7.18
C VAL A 77 8.84 1.55 -7.83
N SER A 78 9.27 0.35 -7.43
CA SER A 78 8.61 -0.90 -7.82
C SER A 78 7.36 -1.13 -6.97
N GLN A 79 7.54 -1.17 -5.65
CA GLN A 79 6.44 -1.41 -4.70
C GLN A 79 6.50 -0.41 -3.55
N CYS A 80 5.33 -0.14 -2.99
CA CYS A 80 5.18 0.69 -1.81
C CYS A 80 4.21 0.03 -0.82
N LEU A 81 4.63 -0.13 0.43
CA LEU A 81 3.77 -0.54 1.54
C LEU A 81 3.67 0.59 2.54
N VAL A 82 2.50 1.19 2.66
CA VAL A 82 2.20 2.20 3.69
C VAL A 82 1.84 1.49 4.99
N VAL A 83 2.47 1.92 6.08
CA VAL A 83 2.30 1.38 7.44
C VAL A 83 1.98 2.50 8.42
N GLY A 84 1.34 2.18 9.55
CA GLY A 84 0.98 3.21 10.54
C GLY A 84 -0.13 2.77 11.50
N ASP A 85 -0.57 1.51 11.41
CA ASP A 85 -1.61 1.00 12.31
C ASP A 85 -1.10 1.01 13.75
N ASN A 86 -1.86 1.64 14.66
CA ASN A 86 -1.49 1.89 16.06
C ASN A 86 -0.15 2.63 16.25
N ARG A 87 0.32 3.37 15.23
CA ARG A 87 1.56 4.15 15.29
C ARG A 87 1.28 5.65 15.36
N PRO A 88 2.25 6.47 15.85
CA PRO A 88 2.06 7.92 16.02
C PRO A 88 1.89 8.66 14.68
N TYR A 89 2.34 8.09 13.58
CA TYR A 89 2.26 8.64 12.23
C TYR A 89 2.36 7.56 11.16
N ILE A 90 2.12 7.96 9.92
CA ILE A 90 2.22 7.08 8.75
C ILE A 90 3.66 7.03 8.26
N GLY A 91 4.13 5.82 7.99
CA GLY A 91 5.41 5.54 7.33
C GLY A 91 5.22 4.70 6.08
N ALA A 92 6.31 4.50 5.31
CA ALA A 92 6.29 3.66 4.13
C ALA A 92 7.57 2.82 3.99
N LEU A 93 7.42 1.62 3.44
CA LEU A 93 8.50 0.83 2.87
C LEU A 93 8.43 0.97 1.35
N LEU A 94 9.54 1.31 0.73
CA LEU A 94 9.68 1.44 -0.72
C LEU A 94 10.67 0.41 -1.24
N THR A 95 10.38 -0.19 -2.39
CA THR A 95 11.34 -0.98 -3.15
C THR A 95 11.64 -0.29 -4.47
N LEU A 96 12.81 -0.57 -5.03
CA LEU A 96 13.32 0.15 -6.21
C LEU A 96 13.00 -0.62 -7.49
N GLU A 97 12.53 0.09 -8.51
CA GLU A 97 12.32 -0.44 -9.85
C GLU A 97 13.67 -0.61 -10.56
N PRO A 98 14.06 -1.84 -10.99
CA PRO A 98 15.39 -2.11 -11.53
C PRO A 98 15.77 -1.24 -12.73
N ASP A 99 14.87 -1.11 -13.71
CA ASP A 99 15.13 -0.35 -14.94
C ASP A 99 15.22 1.16 -14.67
N GLY A 100 14.30 1.67 -13.84
CA GLY A 100 14.32 3.05 -13.39
C GLY A 100 15.57 3.39 -12.61
N LEU A 101 15.99 2.49 -11.72
CA LEU A 101 17.23 2.64 -10.95
C LEU A 101 18.47 2.64 -11.83
N ALA A 102 18.56 1.73 -12.81
CA ALA A 102 19.68 1.67 -13.73
C ALA A 102 19.81 2.95 -14.56
N HIS A 103 18.69 3.49 -15.03
CA HIS A 103 18.66 4.78 -15.73
C HIS A 103 19.12 5.93 -14.81
N TRP A 104 18.59 6.00 -13.59
CA TRP A 104 18.96 7.00 -12.60
C TRP A 104 20.45 6.95 -12.26
N GLN A 105 21.00 5.75 -12.03
CA GLN A 105 22.44 5.54 -11.78
C GLN A 105 23.30 6.05 -12.93
N GLN A 106 22.87 5.87 -14.16
CA GLN A 106 23.59 6.38 -15.34
C GLN A 106 23.60 7.90 -15.34
N MET A 107 22.44 8.53 -15.12
CA MET A 107 22.31 9.99 -15.13
C MET A 107 23.14 10.66 -14.01
N HIS A 108 23.20 10.01 -12.85
CA HIS A 108 23.91 10.53 -11.67
C HIS A 108 25.36 10.02 -11.55
N LYS A 109 25.86 9.26 -12.54
CA LYS A 109 27.23 8.69 -12.56
C LYS A 109 27.51 7.77 -11.35
N LYS A 110 26.48 7.09 -10.87
CA LYS A 110 26.51 6.21 -9.67
C LYS A 110 26.39 4.72 -10.01
N ARG A 111 26.76 4.30 -11.23
CA ARG A 111 26.73 2.88 -11.66
C ARG A 111 27.62 1.94 -10.83
N HIS A 112 28.58 2.50 -10.09
CA HIS A 112 29.48 1.74 -9.25
C HIS A 112 28.87 1.36 -7.90
N LEU A 113 27.72 1.95 -7.52
CA LEU A 113 27.05 1.66 -6.25
C LEU A 113 26.13 0.44 -6.40
N SER A 114 26.17 -0.42 -5.41
CA SER A 114 25.19 -1.52 -5.26
C SER A 114 23.82 -0.99 -4.84
N THR A 115 22.76 -1.78 -5.05
CA THR A 115 21.40 -1.43 -4.60
C THR A 115 21.36 -1.13 -3.09
N LYS A 116 22.13 -1.87 -2.28
CA LYS A 116 22.20 -1.64 -0.84
C LYS A 116 22.79 -0.27 -0.49
N GLU A 117 23.86 0.14 -1.15
CA GLU A 117 24.46 1.46 -0.96
C GLU A 117 23.54 2.56 -1.45
N LEU A 118 22.80 2.32 -2.51
CA LEU A 118 21.82 3.27 -3.06
C LEU A 118 20.63 3.49 -2.11
N CYS A 119 20.23 2.49 -1.32
CA CYS A 119 19.17 2.67 -0.32
C CYS A 119 19.51 3.74 0.76
N GLU A 120 20.79 4.06 0.91
CA GLU A 120 21.30 5.08 1.85
C GLU A 120 21.87 6.31 1.11
N ASP A 121 21.80 6.35 -0.22
CA ASP A 121 22.35 7.45 -1.04
C ASP A 121 21.47 8.70 -0.92
N GLU A 122 22.08 9.82 -0.53
CA GLU A 122 21.37 11.07 -0.27
C GLU A 122 20.62 11.63 -1.49
N ASP A 123 21.20 11.48 -2.71
CA ASP A 123 20.56 12.00 -3.92
C ASP A 123 19.34 11.15 -4.30
N LEU A 124 19.44 9.81 -4.16
CA LEU A 124 18.31 8.93 -4.39
C LEU A 124 17.21 9.17 -3.35
N LEU A 125 17.58 9.26 -2.07
CA LEU A 125 16.63 9.53 -0.99
C LEU A 125 15.95 10.88 -1.18
N ARG A 126 16.65 11.91 -1.63
CA ARG A 126 16.06 13.23 -1.93
C ARG A 126 15.07 13.15 -3.09
N ASN A 127 15.37 12.36 -4.12
CA ASN A 127 14.45 12.15 -5.25
C ASN A 127 13.18 11.43 -4.81
N LEU A 128 13.33 10.37 -4.01
CA LEU A 128 12.19 9.63 -3.45
C LEU A 128 11.38 10.50 -2.44
N GLN A 129 12.05 11.37 -1.66
CA GLN A 129 11.37 12.31 -0.78
C GLN A 129 10.47 13.27 -1.57
N GLN A 130 10.91 13.76 -2.73
CA GLN A 130 10.05 14.58 -3.59
C GLN A 130 8.80 13.82 -4.05
N ALA A 131 8.95 12.54 -4.42
CA ALA A 131 7.81 11.70 -4.78
C ALA A 131 6.84 11.51 -3.60
N VAL A 132 7.37 11.29 -2.38
CA VAL A 132 6.58 11.20 -1.15
C VAL A 132 5.87 12.53 -0.84
N ASP A 133 6.53 13.65 -1.02
CA ASP A 133 5.94 14.98 -0.79
C ASP A 133 4.79 15.27 -1.77
N GLU A 134 4.91 14.83 -3.03
CA GLU A 134 3.82 14.93 -4.01
C GLU A 134 2.64 13.99 -3.64
N ALA A 135 2.94 12.74 -3.25
CA ALA A 135 1.90 11.82 -2.77
C ALA A 135 1.15 12.38 -1.55
N ASN A 136 1.86 13.02 -0.65
CA ASN A 136 1.29 13.62 0.56
C ASN A 136 0.28 14.76 0.28
N LYS A 137 0.29 15.34 -0.92
CA LYS A 137 -0.72 16.35 -1.32
C LYS A 137 -2.12 15.76 -1.50
N LEU A 138 -2.23 14.43 -1.66
CA LEU A 138 -3.50 13.71 -1.81
C LEU A 138 -4.25 13.54 -0.49
N VAL A 139 -3.59 13.77 0.63
CA VAL A 139 -4.11 13.45 1.96
C VAL A 139 -3.91 14.61 2.94
N SER A 140 -4.57 14.55 4.10
CA SER A 140 -4.36 15.54 5.15
C SER A 140 -2.99 15.37 5.81
N ARG A 141 -2.52 16.43 6.49
CA ARG A 141 -1.25 16.40 7.22
C ARG A 141 -1.16 15.26 8.25
N ALA A 142 -2.26 14.85 8.83
CA ALA A 142 -2.30 13.76 9.80
C ALA A 142 -2.16 12.37 9.13
N GLU A 143 -2.47 12.28 7.86
CA GLU A 143 -2.43 11.08 7.04
C GLU A 143 -1.17 11.00 6.17
N SER A 144 -0.32 12.04 6.20
CA SER A 144 0.89 12.13 5.40
C SER A 144 1.96 11.14 5.85
N ILE A 145 2.66 10.54 4.90
CA ILE A 145 3.87 9.75 5.15
C ILE A 145 4.93 10.69 5.73
N ARG A 146 5.38 10.40 6.95
CA ARG A 146 6.38 11.19 7.68
C ARG A 146 7.80 10.67 7.50
N ARG A 147 7.94 9.37 7.31
CA ARG A 147 9.21 8.68 7.12
C ARG A 147 9.03 7.52 6.17
N PHE A 148 10.06 7.19 5.44
CA PHE A 148 10.12 5.98 4.63
C PHE A 148 11.48 5.30 4.77
N VAL A 149 11.51 4.02 4.46
CA VAL A 149 12.72 3.20 4.34
C VAL A 149 12.74 2.60 2.95
N VAL A 150 13.88 2.65 2.29
CA VAL A 150 14.12 1.99 1.01
C VAL A 150 14.72 0.63 1.26
N LEU A 151 14.10 -0.40 0.70
CA LEU A 151 14.54 -1.78 0.85
C LEU A 151 15.43 -2.21 -0.33
N PRO A 152 16.53 -2.95 -0.06
CA PRO A 152 17.44 -3.39 -1.12
C PRO A 152 16.90 -4.56 -1.95
N LYS A 153 15.81 -5.18 -1.50
CA LYS A 153 15.12 -6.31 -2.18
C LYS A 153 13.69 -5.94 -2.47
N ASP A 154 13.23 -6.30 -3.67
CA ASP A 154 11.85 -6.09 -4.05
C ASP A 154 10.89 -7.11 -3.43
N PHE A 155 9.62 -6.76 -3.38
CA PHE A 155 8.55 -7.69 -3.03
C PHE A 155 8.20 -8.51 -4.27
N THR A 156 8.25 -9.84 -4.14
CA THR A 156 7.97 -10.76 -5.23
C THR A 156 6.97 -11.85 -4.82
N GLU A 157 6.43 -12.55 -5.80
CA GLU A 157 5.62 -13.74 -5.56
C GLU A 157 6.46 -14.85 -4.95
N GLU A 158 7.68 -15.04 -5.45
CA GLU A 158 8.62 -16.05 -4.98
C GLU A 158 9.00 -15.85 -3.51
N SER A 159 9.23 -14.59 -3.07
CA SER A 159 9.47 -14.26 -1.67
C SER A 159 8.22 -14.38 -0.78
N GLY A 160 7.06 -14.61 -1.36
CA GLY A 160 5.79 -14.71 -0.66
C GLY A 160 5.17 -13.37 -0.28
N HIS A 161 5.69 -12.24 -0.78
CA HIS A 161 5.22 -10.90 -0.48
C HIS A 161 4.14 -10.41 -1.44
N LEU A 162 4.05 -11.01 -2.63
CA LEU A 162 2.97 -10.74 -3.59
C LEU A 162 2.08 -11.97 -3.78
N THR A 163 0.84 -11.73 -4.19
CA THR A 163 -0.02 -12.77 -4.75
C THR A 163 0.33 -12.99 -6.22
N PRO A 164 -0.13 -14.11 -6.87
CA PRO A 164 0.00 -14.29 -8.33
C PRO A 164 -0.60 -13.15 -9.16
N SER A 165 -1.52 -12.37 -8.60
CA SER A 165 -2.09 -11.17 -9.23
C SER A 165 -1.36 -9.88 -8.83
N LEU A 166 -0.12 -9.99 -8.34
CA LEU A 166 0.78 -8.90 -7.95
C LEU A 166 0.22 -7.98 -6.83
N LYS A 167 -0.68 -8.48 -5.99
CA LYS A 167 -1.18 -7.74 -4.83
C LYS A 167 -0.31 -8.00 -3.61
N LEU A 168 -0.04 -6.95 -2.83
CA LEU A 168 0.75 -7.03 -1.60
C LEU A 168 0.09 -7.94 -0.55
N LYS A 169 0.86 -8.89 -0.04
CA LYS A 169 0.51 -9.67 1.14
C LYS A 169 0.99 -8.93 2.40
N ARG A 170 0.26 -7.87 2.77
CA ARG A 170 0.64 -6.93 3.84
C ARG A 170 1.14 -7.61 5.12
N ALA A 171 0.40 -8.62 5.61
CA ALA A 171 0.76 -9.33 6.84
C ALA A 171 2.12 -10.07 6.73
N ALA A 172 2.45 -10.63 5.56
CA ALA A 172 3.74 -11.27 5.33
C ALA A 172 4.87 -10.24 5.33
N ILE A 173 4.70 -9.13 4.61
CA ILE A 173 5.69 -8.05 4.53
C ILE A 173 5.93 -7.44 5.92
N ILE A 174 4.86 -7.13 6.67
CA ILE A 174 4.98 -6.55 8.02
C ILE A 174 5.73 -7.49 8.97
N ARG A 175 5.49 -8.81 8.88
CA ARG A 175 6.21 -9.81 9.68
C ARG A 175 7.69 -9.85 9.32
N ASP A 176 8.00 -9.90 8.02
CA ASP A 176 9.35 -10.15 7.52
C ASP A 176 10.25 -8.90 7.58
N PHE A 177 9.67 -7.70 7.48
CA PHE A 177 10.35 -6.39 7.54
C PHE A 177 10.04 -5.61 8.84
N GLY A 178 9.75 -6.35 9.92
CA GLY A 178 9.43 -5.72 11.21
C GLY A 178 10.54 -4.80 11.76
N LYS A 179 11.82 -5.14 11.50
CA LYS A 179 12.96 -4.33 11.94
C LYS A 179 13.03 -3.00 11.19
N GLU A 180 12.84 -3.01 9.89
CA GLU A 180 12.81 -1.84 9.02
C GLU A 180 11.61 -0.94 9.34
N ILE A 181 10.48 -1.55 9.66
CA ILE A 181 9.30 -0.81 10.13
C ILE A 181 9.58 -0.11 11.46
N GLU A 182 10.26 -0.77 12.42
CA GLU A 182 10.61 -0.13 13.70
C GLU A 182 11.58 1.05 13.53
N GLN A 183 12.43 1.06 12.51
CA GLN A 183 13.31 2.20 12.19
C GLN A 183 12.52 3.45 11.79
N LEU A 184 11.32 3.28 11.26
CA LEU A 184 10.43 4.41 10.94
C LEU A 184 9.99 5.16 12.22
N TYR A 185 9.97 4.48 13.37
CA TYR A 185 9.43 4.98 14.64
C TYR A 185 10.50 4.97 15.74
N PRO A 186 11.57 5.79 15.61
CA PRO A 186 12.60 5.85 16.66
C PRO A 186 11.97 6.25 17.98
N ARG A 187 12.36 5.55 19.05
CA ARG A 187 12.03 5.95 20.40
C ARG A 187 12.70 7.29 20.66
N GLY A 188 11.92 8.32 20.92
CA GLY A 188 12.42 9.61 21.35
C GLY A 188 13.13 9.53 22.71
#